data_303d9fd33586570deb49cfc8efa57548
#
_entry.id   303d9fd33586570deb49cfc8efa57548
#
_cell.length_a   1.000
_cell.length_b   1.000
_cell.length_c   1.000
_cell.angle_alpha   90.00
_cell.angle_beta   90.00
_cell.angle_gamma   90.00
#
_symmetry.space_group_name_H-M   'P 1'
#
loop_
_entity.id
_entity.type
_entity.pdbx_description
1 polymer ?
#
loop_
_entity_poly.entity_id
_entity_poly.type
_entity_poly.pdbx_seq_one_letter_code
_entity_poly.pdbx_strand_id
1 'polypeptide(L)'
;NAFDAWPGGEMEADSNNDGWYYCWIPETTNNIIINANDAAVQTSDYKLESKNAWVTVTDAENVEISYDAQTTGDLPEYVEKFKIHAQVPDDWQDVCLWAWSAPDGKNAFEAWPGKTMSKGEDGWYTASAPVWVNSIIVNGNSGDVQTEDISIDAAEVWVTVSEDGTSDFTYNDPNAPVAEDITVHVKAP
;
A
#
# COMPACT_ATOMS: atom_id res chain seq x y z
N ASN A 1 -15.26 4.40 3.73
CA ASN A 1 -14.34 3.28 3.92
C ASN A 1 -13.00 3.82 4.38
N ALA A 2 -12.26 3.02 5.18
CA ALA A 2 -10.89 3.34 5.59
C ALA A 2 -9.89 3.12 4.45
N PHE A 3 -10.24 2.26 3.51
CA PHE A 3 -9.44 1.89 2.33
C PHE A 3 -10.25 2.05 1.06
N ASP A 4 -9.57 2.24 -0.07
CA ASP A 4 -10.18 2.58 -1.36
C ASP A 4 -10.99 1.42 -1.95
N ALA A 5 -10.54 0.19 -1.74
CA ALA A 5 -11.15 -1.01 -2.31
C ALA A 5 -11.12 -2.21 -1.35
N TRP A 6 -11.97 -3.18 -1.61
CA TRP A 6 -11.89 -4.51 -1.02
C TRP A 6 -10.72 -5.31 -1.66
N PRO A 7 -9.96 -6.10 -0.92
CA PRO A 7 -10.16 -6.57 0.45
C PRO A 7 -9.68 -5.61 1.56
N GLY A 8 -9.26 -4.40 1.26
CA GLY A 8 -8.86 -3.40 2.25
C GLY A 8 -7.35 -3.22 2.31
N GLY A 9 -6.84 -2.74 3.45
CA GLY A 9 -5.41 -2.51 3.68
C GLY A 9 -4.71 -3.75 4.19
N GLU A 10 -3.52 -4.01 3.65
CA GLU A 10 -2.64 -5.06 4.14
C GLU A 10 -2.15 -4.73 5.55
N MET A 11 -2.14 -5.71 6.44
CA MET A 11 -1.57 -5.59 7.77
C MET A 11 -0.07 -5.90 7.73
N GLU A 12 0.73 -5.12 8.45
CA GLU A 12 2.17 -5.30 8.55
C GLU A 12 2.51 -6.11 9.82
N ALA A 13 3.52 -6.98 9.73
CA ALA A 13 4.00 -7.72 10.90
C ALA A 13 4.60 -6.73 11.93
N ASP A 14 4.27 -6.92 13.20
CA ASP A 14 4.83 -6.12 14.28
C ASP A 14 6.18 -6.71 14.72
N SER A 15 7.27 -6.05 14.34
CA SER A 15 8.63 -6.50 14.66
C SER A 15 8.95 -6.47 16.17
N ASN A 16 8.19 -5.74 16.97
CA ASN A 16 8.37 -5.63 18.42
C ASN A 16 7.55 -6.68 19.20
N ASN A 17 6.55 -7.28 18.55
CA ASN A 17 5.61 -8.19 19.18
C ASN A 17 5.31 -9.39 18.26
N ASP A 18 6.05 -10.48 18.45
CA ASP A 18 5.99 -11.68 17.63
C ASP A 18 4.57 -12.26 17.52
N GLY A 19 4.17 -12.59 16.29
CA GLY A 19 2.84 -13.11 15.97
C GLY A 19 1.74 -12.07 15.87
N TRP A 20 2.04 -10.79 16.08
CA TRP A 20 1.10 -9.69 15.90
C TRP A 20 1.32 -8.99 14.55
N TYR A 21 0.20 -8.48 14.02
CA TYR A 21 0.16 -7.63 12.83
C TYR A 21 -0.56 -6.34 13.17
N TYR A 22 -0.23 -5.25 12.53
CA TYR A 22 -0.88 -3.95 12.73
C TYR A 22 -1.30 -3.31 11.42
N CYS A 23 -2.28 -2.42 11.51
CA CYS A 23 -2.73 -1.56 10.43
C CYS A 23 -3.21 -0.23 11.02
N TRP A 24 -2.87 0.86 10.35
CA TRP A 24 -3.36 2.18 10.71
C TRP A 24 -4.67 2.47 9.97
N ILE A 25 -5.69 2.84 10.70
CA ILE A 25 -7.01 3.18 10.16
C ILE A 25 -7.44 4.56 10.67
N PRO A 26 -8.28 5.32 9.91
CA PRO A 26 -8.82 6.59 10.37
C PRO A 26 -9.56 6.45 11.71
N GLU A 27 -9.43 7.43 12.60
CA GLU A 27 -10.12 7.48 13.90
C GLU A 27 -11.65 7.38 13.75
N THR A 28 -12.19 7.79 12.61
CA THR A 28 -13.62 7.71 12.29
C THR A 28 -14.10 6.31 11.95
N THR A 29 -13.20 5.33 11.82
CA THR A 29 -13.56 3.94 11.54
C THR A 29 -14.23 3.31 12.75
N ASN A 30 -15.43 2.79 12.56
CA ASN A 30 -16.24 2.21 13.64
C ASN A 30 -16.59 0.73 13.43
N ASN A 31 -16.20 0.14 12.27
CA ASN A 31 -16.37 -1.29 12.00
C ASN A 31 -15.16 -1.80 11.24
N ILE A 32 -14.78 -3.05 11.52
CA ILE A 32 -13.72 -3.77 10.82
C ILE A 32 -14.16 -5.18 10.43
N ILE A 33 -13.56 -5.68 9.37
CA ILE A 33 -13.50 -7.09 8.99
C ILE A 33 -12.03 -7.47 8.91
N ILE A 34 -11.63 -8.58 9.52
CA ILE A 34 -10.30 -9.16 9.30
C ILE A 34 -10.44 -10.25 8.26
N ASN A 35 -9.63 -10.20 7.22
CA ASN A 35 -9.66 -11.17 6.15
C ASN A 35 -8.24 -11.66 5.81
N ALA A 36 -8.16 -12.79 5.12
CA ALA A 36 -6.93 -13.41 4.66
C ALA A 36 -7.14 -14.13 3.33
N ASN A 37 -6.04 -14.49 2.66
CA ASN A 37 -6.05 -15.23 1.40
C ASN A 37 -6.92 -14.54 0.33
N ASP A 38 -6.65 -13.28 0.05
CA ASP A 38 -7.42 -12.44 -0.88
C ASP A 38 -8.93 -12.46 -0.57
N ALA A 39 -9.27 -12.31 0.69
CA ALA A 39 -10.61 -12.35 1.24
C ALA A 39 -11.37 -13.70 1.06
N ALA A 40 -10.67 -14.79 0.73
CA ALA A 40 -11.27 -16.14 0.72
C ALA A 40 -11.71 -16.58 2.12
N VAL A 41 -11.11 -16.04 3.17
CA VAL A 41 -11.50 -16.21 4.57
C VAL A 41 -11.68 -14.84 5.20
N GLN A 42 -12.80 -14.63 5.89
CA GLN A 42 -13.07 -13.36 6.57
C GLN A 42 -13.90 -13.55 7.82
N THR A 43 -13.78 -12.64 8.76
CA THR A 43 -14.65 -12.54 9.94
C THR A 43 -15.97 -11.86 9.60
N SER A 44 -16.92 -11.88 10.53
CA SER A 44 -18.06 -10.96 10.53
C SER A 44 -17.61 -9.51 10.79
N ASP A 45 -18.55 -8.55 10.65
CA ASP A 45 -18.33 -7.15 11.03
C ASP A 45 -18.22 -7.02 12.56
N TYR A 46 -17.16 -6.35 13.01
CA TYR A 46 -16.96 -6.03 14.41
C TYR A 46 -16.89 -4.52 14.63
N LYS A 47 -17.59 -4.06 15.67
CA LYS A 47 -17.56 -2.65 16.05
C LYS A 47 -16.28 -2.32 16.80
N LEU A 48 -15.72 -1.16 16.48
CA LEU A 48 -14.59 -0.56 17.19
C LEU A 48 -15.01 0.70 17.95
N GLU A 49 -14.33 0.96 19.06
CA GLU A 49 -14.23 2.28 19.68
C GLU A 49 -13.09 3.06 19.01
N SER A 50 -13.16 4.41 19.05
CA SER A 50 -12.11 5.29 18.47
C SER A 50 -10.86 5.30 19.33
N LYS A 51 -10.17 4.17 19.44
CA LYS A 51 -8.90 3.99 20.17
C LYS A 51 -8.18 2.72 19.71
N ASN A 52 -6.91 2.57 20.09
CA ASN A 52 -6.14 1.37 19.80
C ASN A 52 -6.89 0.12 20.27
N ALA A 53 -6.92 -0.89 19.42
CA ALA A 53 -7.57 -2.16 19.69
C ALA A 53 -6.62 -3.32 19.37
N TRP A 54 -6.62 -4.33 20.21
CA TRP A 54 -5.97 -5.62 20.01
C TRP A 54 -7.04 -6.63 19.65
N VAL A 55 -6.92 -7.21 18.46
CA VAL A 55 -7.93 -8.13 17.90
C VAL A 55 -7.31 -9.51 17.79
N THR A 56 -7.84 -10.46 18.53
CA THR A 56 -7.42 -11.86 18.47
C THR A 56 -8.44 -12.65 17.68
N VAL A 57 -8.02 -13.25 16.57
CA VAL A 57 -8.86 -14.07 15.69
C VAL A 57 -8.46 -15.53 15.86
N THR A 58 -9.33 -16.33 16.44
CA THR A 58 -9.14 -17.79 16.55
C THR A 58 -9.68 -18.50 15.30
N ASP A 59 -10.80 -18.05 14.82
CA ASP A 59 -11.43 -18.47 13.55
C ASP A 59 -12.40 -17.36 13.08
N ALA A 60 -13.09 -17.58 11.95
CA ALA A 60 -13.98 -16.60 11.34
C ALA A 60 -15.15 -16.14 12.24
N GLU A 61 -15.55 -16.95 13.20
CA GLU A 61 -16.68 -16.68 14.11
C GLU A 61 -16.21 -16.28 15.51
N ASN A 62 -14.97 -16.56 15.88
CA ASN A 62 -14.41 -16.35 17.21
C ASN A 62 -13.33 -15.26 17.19
N VAL A 63 -13.76 -14.02 17.46
CA VAL A 63 -12.91 -12.82 17.51
C VAL A 63 -13.08 -12.15 18.86
N GLU A 64 -11.98 -11.85 19.51
CA GLU A 64 -11.93 -11.06 20.75
C GLU A 64 -11.29 -9.69 20.47
N ILE A 65 -11.93 -8.63 20.97
CA ILE A 65 -11.40 -7.26 20.88
C ILE A 65 -11.12 -6.76 22.30
N SER A 66 -9.87 -6.40 22.53
CA SER A 66 -9.42 -5.75 23.76
C SER A 66 -8.95 -4.33 23.46
N TYR A 67 -9.23 -3.43 24.38
CA TYR A 67 -8.71 -2.07 24.37
C TYR A 67 -7.60 -1.86 25.42
N ASP A 68 -7.31 -2.90 26.19
CA ASP A 68 -6.11 -2.98 27.02
C ASP A 68 -5.01 -3.64 26.24
N ALA A 69 -3.76 -3.15 26.37
CA ALA A 69 -2.63 -3.67 25.65
C ALA A 69 -2.45 -5.18 25.88
N GLN A 70 -2.40 -5.94 24.79
CA GLN A 70 -2.14 -7.38 24.79
C GLN A 70 -0.69 -7.70 24.39
N THR A 71 0.09 -6.66 24.06
CA THR A 71 1.50 -6.74 23.69
C THR A 71 2.36 -6.06 24.75
N THR A 72 3.61 -6.46 24.88
CA THR A 72 4.57 -5.89 25.85
C THR A 72 5.68 -5.08 25.22
N GLY A 73 5.88 -5.20 23.90
CA GLY A 73 6.80 -4.37 23.14
C GLY A 73 6.15 -3.01 22.78
N ASP A 74 6.99 -2.07 22.38
CA ASP A 74 6.55 -0.77 21.92
C ASP A 74 5.62 -0.92 20.71
N LEU A 75 4.57 -0.10 20.67
CA LEU A 75 3.69 -0.05 19.49
C LEU A 75 4.47 0.51 18.29
N PRO A 76 4.18 0.03 17.06
CA PRO A 76 4.76 0.60 15.86
C PRO A 76 4.51 2.10 15.75
N GLU A 77 5.51 2.86 15.34
CA GLU A 77 5.36 4.28 15.11
C GLU A 77 4.63 4.53 13.79
N TYR A 78 3.68 5.48 13.80
CA TYR A 78 3.02 5.88 12.56
C TYR A 78 3.99 6.57 11.63
N VAL A 79 4.13 6.04 10.43
CA VAL A 79 4.90 6.66 9.34
C VAL A 79 3.96 6.95 8.18
N GLU A 80 3.84 8.21 7.81
CA GLU A 80 3.08 8.61 6.63
C GLU A 80 3.66 7.94 5.38
N LYS A 81 2.76 7.45 4.51
CA LYS A 81 3.13 6.71 3.29
C LYS A 81 2.43 7.32 2.08
N PHE A 82 3.04 7.14 0.91
CA PHE A 82 2.44 7.43 -0.38
C PHE A 82 2.40 6.17 -1.26
N LYS A 83 1.52 6.19 -2.26
CA LYS A 83 1.33 5.04 -3.16
C LYS A 83 2.26 5.13 -4.36
N ILE A 84 2.75 3.98 -4.76
CA ILE A 84 3.49 3.77 -5.99
C ILE A 84 2.71 2.73 -6.82
N HIS A 85 2.33 3.13 -8.03
CA HIS A 85 1.65 2.28 -9.00
C HIS A 85 2.65 1.89 -10.08
N ALA A 86 2.62 0.63 -10.52
CA ALA A 86 3.50 0.15 -11.59
C ALA A 86 2.71 -0.64 -12.62
N GLN A 87 2.96 -0.37 -13.90
CA GLN A 87 2.55 -1.21 -15.01
C GLN A 87 3.80 -1.81 -15.62
N VAL A 88 3.85 -3.14 -15.67
CA VAL A 88 5.03 -3.90 -16.07
C VAL A 88 4.70 -4.85 -17.22
N PRO A 89 5.70 -5.36 -17.98
CA PRO A 89 5.49 -6.38 -19.00
C PRO A 89 4.75 -7.62 -18.46
N ASP A 90 3.98 -8.28 -19.32
CA ASP A 90 3.12 -9.42 -18.94
C ASP A 90 3.90 -10.64 -18.44
N ASP A 91 5.17 -10.77 -18.79
CA ASP A 91 6.06 -11.85 -18.36
C ASP A 91 6.71 -11.62 -16.98
N TRP A 92 6.51 -10.44 -16.38
CA TRP A 92 6.93 -10.16 -15.02
C TRP A 92 5.95 -10.78 -14.01
N GLN A 93 6.49 -11.64 -13.15
CA GLN A 93 5.75 -12.27 -12.05
C GLN A 93 6.31 -11.79 -10.71
N ASP A 94 5.54 -11.99 -9.64
CA ASP A 94 5.95 -11.63 -8.28
C ASP A 94 6.49 -10.19 -8.22
N VAL A 95 5.73 -9.24 -8.79
CA VAL A 95 6.14 -7.83 -8.88
C VAL A 95 6.35 -7.24 -7.51
N CYS A 96 7.52 -6.67 -7.28
CA CYS A 96 7.93 -6.09 -6.00
C CYS A 96 8.44 -4.66 -6.18
N LEU A 97 8.32 -3.90 -5.09
CA LEU A 97 8.88 -2.56 -4.94
C LEU A 97 10.07 -2.61 -3.99
N TRP A 98 11.23 -2.16 -4.43
CA TRP A 98 12.33 -1.79 -3.57
C TRP A 98 12.39 -0.28 -3.44
N ALA A 99 12.57 0.25 -2.22
CA ALA A 99 12.48 1.68 -1.96
C ALA A 99 13.49 2.10 -0.88
N TRP A 100 14.13 3.27 -1.04
CA TRP A 100 15.14 3.77 -0.10
C TRP A 100 15.25 5.30 -0.13
N SER A 101 15.98 5.84 0.86
CA SER A 101 16.49 7.21 0.86
C SER A 101 17.91 7.22 0.29
N ALA A 102 18.12 7.78 -0.90
CA ALA A 102 19.43 7.79 -1.56
C ALA A 102 20.54 8.50 -0.74
N PRO A 103 20.30 9.65 -0.08
CA PRO A 103 21.32 10.32 0.72
C PRO A 103 21.81 9.50 1.91
N ASP A 104 20.90 8.78 2.57
CA ASP A 104 21.17 8.11 3.84
C ASP A 104 21.41 6.60 3.68
N GLY A 105 21.08 6.04 2.50
CA GLY A 105 21.11 4.61 2.25
C GLY A 105 20.12 3.81 3.10
N LYS A 106 19.10 4.49 3.68
CA LYS A 106 18.08 3.85 4.51
C LYS A 106 17.07 3.13 3.63
N ASN A 107 16.95 1.82 3.80
CA ASN A 107 15.97 1.00 3.08
C ASN A 107 14.59 1.06 3.76
N ALA A 108 13.53 1.06 2.96
CA ALA A 108 12.15 1.00 3.45
C ALA A 108 11.71 -0.43 3.79
N PHE A 109 12.37 -1.42 3.23
CA PHE A 109 12.06 -2.84 3.40
C PHE A 109 13.30 -3.61 3.86
N GLU A 110 13.09 -4.72 4.58
CA GLU A 110 14.18 -5.45 5.24
C GLU A 110 15.14 -6.14 4.28
N ALA A 111 14.62 -6.70 3.18
CA ALA A 111 15.42 -7.48 2.23
C ALA A 111 14.90 -7.33 0.80
N TRP A 112 15.82 -7.49 -0.16
CA TRP A 112 15.50 -7.65 -1.57
C TRP A 112 14.70 -8.94 -1.80
N PRO A 113 13.71 -8.97 -2.71
CA PRO A 113 13.33 -7.97 -3.71
C PRO A 113 12.42 -6.85 -3.20
N GLY A 114 12.13 -6.77 -1.92
CA GLY A 114 11.34 -5.72 -1.30
C GLY A 114 9.89 -6.16 -1.03
N LYS A 115 8.97 -5.19 -1.08
CA LYS A 115 7.55 -5.41 -0.81
C LYS A 115 6.83 -5.86 -2.07
N THR A 116 6.09 -6.98 -1.97
CA THR A 116 5.19 -7.42 -3.06
C THR A 116 4.14 -6.36 -3.35
N MET A 117 3.92 -6.09 -4.62
CA MET A 117 2.89 -5.16 -5.08
C MET A 117 1.60 -5.92 -5.39
N SER A 118 0.46 -5.36 -4.98
CA SER A 118 -0.86 -5.94 -5.23
C SER A 118 -1.36 -5.53 -6.62
N LYS A 119 -1.79 -6.48 -7.46
CA LYS A 119 -2.36 -6.21 -8.78
C LYS A 119 -3.83 -5.83 -8.68
N GLY A 120 -4.20 -4.65 -9.19
CA GLY A 120 -5.58 -4.19 -9.32
C GLY A 120 -6.29 -4.76 -10.57
N GLU A 121 -7.60 -4.59 -10.62
CA GLU A 121 -8.43 -4.98 -11.78
C GLU A 121 -8.11 -4.15 -13.03
N ASP A 122 -7.57 -2.96 -12.86
CA ASP A 122 -7.11 -2.05 -13.92
C ASP A 122 -5.75 -2.44 -14.53
N GLY A 123 -5.14 -3.52 -14.00
CA GLY A 123 -3.85 -4.03 -14.46
C GLY A 123 -2.64 -3.37 -13.81
N TRP A 124 -2.83 -2.34 -12.98
CA TRP A 124 -1.75 -1.73 -12.23
C TRP A 124 -1.41 -2.52 -10.97
N TYR A 125 -0.12 -2.58 -10.67
CA TYR A 125 0.39 -3.08 -9.40
C TYR A 125 0.58 -1.90 -8.44
N THR A 126 0.22 -2.07 -7.18
CA THR A 126 0.28 -0.99 -6.17
C THR A 126 1.00 -1.44 -4.90
N ALA A 127 1.89 -0.60 -4.40
CA ALA A 127 2.46 -0.69 -3.06
C ALA A 127 2.60 0.70 -2.45
N SER A 128 2.85 0.77 -1.14
CA SER A 128 3.11 2.03 -0.44
C SER A 128 4.50 2.05 0.16
N ALA A 129 5.14 3.23 0.12
CA ALA A 129 6.41 3.51 0.76
C ALA A 129 6.32 4.72 1.70
N PRO A 130 7.18 4.79 2.75
CA PRO A 130 7.26 5.94 3.63
C PRO A 130 7.61 7.24 2.91
N VAL A 131 7.08 8.38 3.38
CA VAL A 131 7.32 9.71 2.77
C VAL A 131 8.78 10.18 2.74
N TRP A 132 9.66 9.53 3.49
CA TRP A 132 11.10 9.81 3.43
C TRP A 132 11.83 9.09 2.29
N VAL A 133 11.16 8.20 1.55
CA VAL A 133 11.69 7.54 0.35
C VAL A 133 11.76 8.52 -0.80
N ASN A 134 12.87 8.49 -1.54
CA ASN A 134 13.10 9.29 -2.74
C ASN A 134 13.71 8.52 -3.92
N SER A 135 13.86 7.21 -3.76
CA SER A 135 14.39 6.33 -4.80
C SER A 135 13.71 4.98 -4.73
N ILE A 136 13.37 4.44 -5.92
CA ILE A 136 12.69 3.15 -6.04
C ILE A 136 13.27 2.32 -7.18
N ILE A 137 13.06 1.01 -7.10
CA ILE A 137 13.16 0.03 -8.18
C ILE A 137 11.85 -0.76 -8.20
N VAL A 138 11.26 -0.91 -9.37
CA VAL A 138 10.21 -1.90 -9.62
C VAL A 138 10.90 -3.14 -10.17
N ASN A 139 10.62 -4.31 -9.61
CA ASN A 139 11.25 -5.55 -10.02
C ASN A 139 10.23 -6.69 -10.07
N GLY A 140 10.60 -7.80 -10.71
CA GLY A 140 9.78 -8.98 -10.85
C GLY A 140 10.63 -10.26 -10.92
N ASN A 141 9.96 -11.43 -11.03
CA ASN A 141 10.60 -12.72 -11.15
C ASN A 141 11.62 -12.97 -10.02
N SER A 142 11.21 -12.66 -8.78
CA SER A 142 12.07 -12.73 -7.57
C SER A 142 13.31 -11.82 -7.64
N GLY A 143 13.23 -10.71 -8.38
CA GLY A 143 14.30 -9.73 -8.54
C GLY A 143 15.28 -10.02 -9.68
N ASP A 144 14.97 -11.00 -10.57
CA ASP A 144 15.78 -11.32 -11.76
C ASP A 144 15.62 -10.27 -12.88
N VAL A 145 14.49 -9.57 -12.88
CA VAL A 145 14.19 -8.44 -13.78
C VAL A 145 13.89 -7.20 -12.96
N GLN A 146 14.35 -6.05 -13.41
CA GLN A 146 14.16 -4.80 -12.68
C GLN A 146 14.31 -3.57 -13.56
N THR A 147 13.77 -2.44 -13.10
CA THR A 147 14.06 -1.11 -13.66
C THR A 147 15.45 -0.62 -13.24
N GLU A 148 15.92 0.46 -13.85
CA GLU A 148 16.97 1.29 -13.25
C GLU A 148 16.46 1.97 -11.98
N ASP A 149 17.37 2.62 -11.24
CA ASP A 149 17.02 3.45 -10.08
C ASP A 149 16.15 4.63 -10.54
N ILE A 150 14.94 4.73 -10.00
CA ILE A 150 14.00 5.81 -10.30
C ILE A 150 14.02 6.80 -9.14
N SER A 151 14.42 8.04 -9.38
CA SER A 151 14.34 9.12 -8.38
C SER A 151 12.95 9.75 -8.43
N ILE A 152 12.29 9.81 -7.27
CA ILE A 152 10.92 10.32 -7.13
C ILE A 152 10.80 11.32 -5.97
N ASP A 153 9.72 12.11 -6.01
CA ASP A 153 9.26 12.90 -4.86
C ASP A 153 8.29 12.06 -4.01
N ALA A 154 8.10 12.45 -2.75
CA ALA A 154 7.16 11.80 -1.83
C ALA A 154 5.70 12.12 -2.17
N ALA A 155 5.25 11.65 -3.33
CA ALA A 155 3.90 11.83 -3.85
C ALA A 155 3.44 10.56 -4.56
N GLU A 156 2.12 10.38 -4.68
CA GLU A 156 1.56 9.28 -5.46
C GLU A 156 2.10 9.31 -6.89
N VAL A 157 2.64 8.18 -7.36
CA VAL A 157 3.37 8.10 -8.63
C VAL A 157 2.98 6.85 -9.42
N TRP A 158 2.88 7.00 -10.73
CA TRP A 158 2.60 5.93 -11.69
C TRP A 158 3.84 5.68 -12.56
N VAL A 159 4.36 4.46 -12.51
CA VAL A 159 5.56 4.00 -13.23
C VAL A 159 5.12 3.03 -14.34
N THR A 160 5.54 3.29 -15.56
CA THR A 160 5.34 2.37 -16.69
C THR A 160 6.68 1.77 -17.09
N VAL A 161 6.76 0.44 -17.14
CA VAL A 161 7.97 -0.31 -17.51
C VAL A 161 7.77 -0.91 -18.88
N SER A 162 8.72 -0.66 -19.78
CA SER A 162 8.74 -1.23 -21.14
C SER A 162 9.36 -2.63 -21.17
N GLU A 163 9.17 -3.38 -22.27
CA GLU A 163 9.72 -4.72 -22.44
C GLU A 163 11.26 -4.80 -22.37
N ASP A 164 11.94 -3.70 -22.65
CA ASP A 164 13.42 -3.60 -22.57
C ASP A 164 13.91 -3.20 -21.17
N GLY A 165 13.00 -3.07 -20.17
CA GLY A 165 13.30 -2.68 -18.79
C GLY A 165 13.45 -1.17 -18.56
N THR A 166 13.31 -0.35 -19.61
CA THR A 166 13.26 1.11 -19.43
C THR A 166 11.96 1.52 -18.75
N SER A 167 11.99 2.61 -17.98
CA SER A 167 10.82 3.09 -17.25
C SER A 167 10.59 4.59 -17.44
N ASP A 168 9.31 4.96 -17.49
CA ASP A 168 8.84 6.33 -17.38
C ASP A 168 7.91 6.46 -16.18
N PHE A 169 7.77 7.68 -15.62
CA PHE A 169 6.84 7.91 -14.52
C PHE A 169 6.11 9.24 -14.63
N THR A 170 4.97 9.33 -13.97
CA THR A 170 4.15 10.54 -13.85
C THR A 170 3.49 10.62 -12.47
N TYR A 171 3.23 11.84 -12.01
CA TYR A 171 2.44 12.11 -10.80
C TYR A 171 0.95 12.38 -11.11
N ASN A 172 0.55 12.22 -12.36
CA ASN A 172 -0.86 12.32 -12.75
C ASN A 172 -1.39 10.91 -13.01
N ASP A 173 -2.53 10.58 -12.41
CA ASP A 173 -3.19 9.30 -12.68
C ASP A 173 -3.49 9.16 -14.19
N PRO A 174 -2.88 8.18 -14.88
CA PRO A 174 -3.11 7.95 -16.30
C PRO A 174 -4.55 7.52 -16.62
N ASN A 175 -5.28 7.00 -15.62
CA ASN A 175 -6.68 6.57 -15.75
C ASN A 175 -7.66 7.64 -15.27
N ALA A 176 -7.17 8.81 -14.81
CA ALA A 176 -8.05 9.90 -14.42
C ALA A 176 -8.94 10.30 -15.58
N PRO A 177 -10.25 10.51 -15.36
CA PRO A 177 -11.14 10.98 -16.42
C PRO A 177 -10.61 12.30 -16.96
N VAL A 178 -10.47 12.38 -18.28
CA VAL A 178 -10.11 13.64 -18.96
C VAL A 178 -11.18 14.67 -18.60
N ALA A 179 -10.77 15.76 -17.98
CA ALA A 179 -11.68 16.85 -17.67
C ALA A 179 -12.28 17.35 -18.99
N GLU A 180 -13.61 17.26 -19.14
CA GLU A 180 -14.31 17.86 -20.27
C GLU A 180 -14.15 19.38 -20.17
N ASP A 181 -13.80 20.03 -21.27
CA ASP A 181 -13.72 21.48 -21.35
C ASP A 181 -15.04 22.12 -20.97
N ILE A 182 -15.06 22.97 -19.97
CA ILE A 182 -16.24 23.74 -19.59
C ILE A 182 -16.28 25.00 -20.43
N THR A 183 -17.33 25.13 -21.29
CA THR A 183 -17.56 26.35 -22.05
C THR A 183 -18.35 27.34 -21.20
N VAL A 184 -17.75 28.48 -20.87
CA VAL A 184 -18.44 29.58 -20.18
C VAL A 184 -19.00 30.57 -21.19
N HIS A 185 -20.33 30.69 -21.29
CA HIS A 185 -21.02 31.67 -22.11
C HIS A 185 -21.33 32.92 -21.27
N VAL A 186 -20.76 34.08 -21.62
CA VAL A 186 -21.06 35.37 -20.99
C VAL A 186 -21.78 36.27 -21.94
N LYS A 187 -22.97 36.80 -21.53
CA LYS A 187 -23.64 37.88 -22.22
C LYS A 187 -23.36 39.17 -21.47
N ALA A 188 -22.58 40.06 -22.09
CA ALA A 188 -22.40 41.42 -21.58
C ALA A 188 -23.65 42.28 -21.82
N PRO A 189 -23.96 43.26 -20.97
CA PRO A 189 -25.09 44.17 -21.10
C PRO A 189 -24.94 45.11 -22.26
#